data_012d56b6db2d778bec2e3f39a77bda42
#
_entry.id   012d56b6db2d778bec2e3f39a77bda42
#
_cell.length_a   1.000
_cell.length_b   1.000
_cell.length_c   1.000
_cell.angle_alpha   90.00
_cell.angle_beta   90.00
_cell.angle_gamma   90.00
#
_symmetry.space_group_name_H-M   'P 1'
#
loop_
_entity.id
_entity.type
_entity.pdbx_description
1 polymer ?
#
loop_
_entity_poly.entity_id
_entity_poly.type
_entity_poly.pdbx_seq_one_letter_code
_entity_poly.pdbx_strand_id
1 'polypeptide(L)'
;LSLQTALPISICRLEALCRTRSRHIGVTYSSDNGETWSKLQLIDTPNNNSGIDAVTLQDGTFAMICNDWPIEPTKEKGARTPLSILRSADGIHWNHWITLEDSPILQYSYPSIIQSRDGNIHVVYTWRRQRIKHVELKVPLQN
;
A
#
# COMPACT_ATOMS: atom_id res chain seq x y z
N LEU A 1 -16.84 0.27 0.96
CA LEU A 1 -15.48 -0.25 1.18
C LEU A 1 -15.09 -1.06 -0.06
N SER A 2 -14.04 -0.66 -0.76
CA SER A 2 -13.45 -1.50 -1.79
C SER A 2 -12.23 -2.19 -1.20
N LEU A 3 -12.24 -3.51 -1.16
CA LEU A 3 -11.07 -4.31 -0.89
C LEU A 3 -10.01 -3.94 -1.93
N GLN A 4 -8.81 -3.55 -1.50
CA GLN A 4 -7.74 -3.19 -2.42
C GLN A 4 -6.77 -4.33 -2.58
N THR A 5 -6.43 -4.99 -1.48
CA THR A 5 -5.43 -6.06 -1.49
C THR A 5 -5.67 -7.00 -0.31
N ALA A 6 -5.53 -8.30 -0.53
CA ALA A 6 -5.51 -9.33 0.50
C ALA A 6 -4.14 -10.02 0.48
N LEU A 7 -3.49 -10.05 1.64
CA LEU A 7 -2.15 -10.61 1.81
C LEU A 7 -2.21 -11.90 2.64
N PRO A 8 -1.58 -12.99 2.23
CA PRO A 8 -1.34 -14.12 3.11
C PRO A 8 -0.28 -13.72 4.16
N ILE A 9 -0.67 -13.68 5.42
CA ILE A 9 0.24 -13.38 6.54
C ILE A 9 0.64 -14.63 7.33
N SER A 10 -0.01 -15.76 7.06
CA SER A 10 0.37 -17.10 7.54
C SER A 10 -0.41 -18.16 6.75
N ILE A 11 -0.12 -19.44 7.02
CA ILE A 11 -0.73 -20.59 6.29
C ILE A 11 -2.26 -20.58 6.34
N CYS A 12 -2.89 -19.93 7.34
CA CYS A 12 -4.34 -19.92 7.50
C CYS A 12 -4.91 -18.51 7.75
N ARG A 13 -4.16 -17.45 7.49
CA ARG A 13 -4.63 -16.10 7.79
C ARG A 13 -4.40 -15.14 6.62
N LEU A 14 -5.46 -14.50 6.19
CA LEU A 14 -5.43 -13.41 5.23
C LEU A 14 -5.60 -12.08 5.95
N GLU A 15 -4.89 -11.08 5.47
CA GLU A 15 -5.07 -9.69 5.84
C GLU A 15 -5.51 -8.89 4.62
N ALA A 16 -6.54 -8.06 4.79
CA ALA A 16 -6.98 -7.15 3.75
C ALA A 16 -6.76 -5.70 4.16
N LEU A 17 -5.98 -5.00 3.37
CA LEU A 17 -5.73 -3.57 3.52
C LEU A 17 -6.73 -2.79 2.67
N CYS A 18 -7.35 -1.79 3.29
CA CYS A 18 -8.43 -1.02 2.69
C CYS A 18 -8.11 0.48 2.74
N ARG A 19 -8.28 1.15 1.61
CA ARG A 19 -8.40 2.61 1.64
C ARG A 19 -9.68 3.01 2.37
N THR A 20 -9.66 4.08 3.12
CA THR A 20 -10.84 4.57 3.84
C THR A 20 -11.07 6.06 3.65
N ARG A 21 -12.28 6.52 3.97
CA ARG A 21 -12.59 7.94 4.15
C ARG A 21 -12.25 8.44 5.55
N SER A 22 -11.84 7.54 6.44
CA SER A 22 -11.49 7.82 7.83
C SER A 22 -10.06 8.34 8.00
N ARG A 23 -9.40 8.75 6.92
CA ARG A 23 -8.06 9.35 6.88
C ARG A 23 -6.90 8.41 7.24
N HIS A 24 -7.19 7.13 7.47
CA HIS A 24 -6.22 6.08 7.79
C HIS A 24 -6.50 4.83 6.95
N ILE A 25 -5.51 3.99 6.82
CA ILE A 25 -5.67 2.65 6.25
C ILE A 25 -6.54 1.82 7.20
N GLY A 26 -7.49 1.09 6.65
CA GLY A 26 -8.25 0.08 7.38
C GLY A 26 -7.67 -1.30 7.16
N VAL A 27 -7.70 -2.13 8.17
CA VAL A 27 -7.26 -3.52 8.11
C VAL A 27 -8.36 -4.45 8.64
N THR A 28 -8.50 -5.60 8.01
CA THR A 28 -9.39 -6.69 8.45
C THR A 28 -8.73 -8.03 8.15
N TYR A 29 -9.11 -9.05 8.90
CA TYR A 29 -8.49 -10.37 8.87
C TYR A 29 -9.51 -11.46 8.59
N SER A 30 -9.09 -12.50 7.89
CA SER A 30 -9.80 -13.75 7.74
C SER A 30 -8.92 -14.91 8.21
N SER A 31 -9.53 -15.87 8.92
CA SER A 31 -8.89 -17.12 9.34
C SER A 31 -9.49 -18.36 8.68
N ASP A 32 -10.39 -18.17 7.72
CA ASP A 32 -11.15 -19.20 7.02
C ASP A 32 -11.06 -19.05 5.49
N ASN A 33 -9.88 -18.68 4.99
CA ASN A 33 -9.59 -18.47 3.56
C ASN A 33 -10.48 -17.41 2.89
N GLY A 34 -10.92 -16.40 3.64
CA GLY A 34 -11.68 -15.29 3.09
C GLY A 34 -13.20 -15.45 3.12
N GLU A 35 -13.73 -16.51 3.74
CA GLU A 35 -15.17 -16.70 3.89
C GLU A 35 -15.77 -15.69 4.85
N THR A 36 -15.12 -15.46 5.99
CA THR A 36 -15.51 -14.43 6.95
C THR A 36 -14.37 -13.48 7.27
N TRP A 37 -14.71 -12.26 7.68
CA TRP A 37 -13.76 -11.21 7.96
C TRP A 37 -14.03 -10.54 9.30
N SER A 38 -12.99 -10.19 10.01
CA SER A 38 -13.10 -9.44 11.26
C SER A 38 -13.68 -8.04 11.02
N LYS A 39 -14.11 -7.38 12.10
CA LYS A 39 -14.45 -5.95 12.03
C LYS A 39 -13.23 -5.15 11.57
N LEU A 40 -13.45 -4.23 10.63
CA LEU A 40 -12.42 -3.31 10.15
C LEU A 40 -11.84 -2.48 11.30
N GLN A 41 -10.53 -2.43 11.38
CA GLN A 41 -9.78 -1.59 12.31
C GLN A 41 -8.98 -0.55 11.51
N LEU A 42 -8.79 0.64 12.07
CA LEU A 42 -7.90 1.64 11.49
C LEU A 42 -6.49 1.47 12.08
N ILE A 43 -5.49 1.53 11.24
CA ILE A 43 -4.08 1.53 11.65
C ILE A 43 -3.49 2.93 11.52
N ASP A 44 -2.36 3.16 12.19
CA ASP A 44 -1.71 4.48 12.22
C ASP A 44 -0.90 4.76 10.93
N THR A 45 -1.54 4.56 9.81
CA THR A 45 -0.98 4.90 8.49
C THR A 45 -1.95 5.84 7.79
N PRO A 46 -1.54 7.06 7.46
CA PRO A 46 -2.41 8.02 6.79
C PRO A 46 -2.89 7.49 5.44
N ASN A 47 -4.13 7.80 5.10
CA ASN A 47 -4.69 7.51 3.78
C ASN A 47 -5.67 8.60 3.36
N ASN A 48 -5.48 9.12 2.17
CA ASN A 48 -6.32 10.17 1.59
C ASN A 48 -7.48 9.60 0.75
N ASN A 49 -7.86 8.34 0.98
CA ASN A 49 -8.85 7.60 0.20
C ASN A 49 -8.43 7.37 -1.27
N SER A 50 -7.14 7.45 -1.58
CA SER A 50 -6.60 7.04 -2.88
C SER A 50 -6.30 5.54 -2.90
N GLY A 51 -6.10 4.99 -4.11
CA GLY A 51 -5.75 3.58 -4.30
C GLY A 51 -4.46 3.21 -3.58
N ILE A 52 -4.43 2.00 -3.08
CA ILE A 52 -3.28 1.35 -2.46
C ILE A 52 -3.12 -0.02 -3.08
N ASP A 53 -1.93 -0.58 -3.00
CA ASP A 53 -1.66 -1.99 -3.28
C ASP A 53 -0.55 -2.49 -2.37
N ALA A 54 -0.49 -3.80 -2.11
CA ALA A 54 0.53 -4.38 -1.25
C ALA A 54 0.89 -5.80 -1.69
N VAL A 55 2.10 -6.22 -1.30
CA VAL A 55 2.65 -7.54 -1.62
C VAL A 55 3.41 -8.11 -0.43
N THR A 56 3.33 -9.43 -0.24
CA THR A 56 4.22 -10.16 0.65
C THR A 56 5.54 -10.40 -0.08
N LEU A 57 6.64 -9.95 0.54
CA LEU A 57 7.97 -10.10 -0.02
C LEU A 57 8.55 -11.50 0.25
N GLN A 58 9.55 -11.89 -0.53
CA GLN A 58 10.21 -13.20 -0.41
C GLN A 58 10.87 -13.43 0.95
N ASP A 59 11.22 -12.37 1.66
CA ASP A 59 11.77 -12.43 3.03
C ASP A 59 10.68 -12.53 4.12
N GLY A 60 9.41 -12.64 3.74
CA GLY A 60 8.26 -12.73 4.64
C GLY A 60 7.77 -11.40 5.20
N THR A 61 8.40 -10.28 4.86
CA THR A 61 7.90 -8.94 5.18
C THR A 61 6.90 -8.45 4.14
N PHE A 62 6.32 -7.28 4.35
CA PHE A 62 5.30 -6.72 3.48
C PHE A 62 5.73 -5.37 2.92
N ALA A 63 5.36 -5.10 1.69
CA ALA A 63 5.49 -3.78 1.07
C ALA A 63 4.11 -3.27 0.64
N MET A 64 3.81 -2.02 0.94
CA MET A 64 2.59 -1.33 0.51
C MET A 64 2.96 -0.05 -0.22
N ILE A 65 2.29 0.21 -1.34
CA ILE A 65 2.41 1.46 -2.07
C ILE A 65 1.14 2.30 -1.89
N CYS A 66 1.29 3.53 -1.47
CA CYS A 66 0.18 4.43 -1.21
C CYS A 66 0.62 5.91 -1.27
N ASN A 67 -0.36 6.80 -1.19
CA ASN A 67 -0.11 8.20 -0.88
C ASN A 67 -0.18 8.34 0.65
N ASP A 68 0.95 8.31 1.32
CA ASP A 68 1.13 8.25 2.77
C ASP A 68 1.13 9.63 3.44
N TRP A 69 0.38 10.57 2.90
CA TRP A 69 0.29 11.92 3.43
C TRP A 69 -1.06 12.17 4.08
N PRO A 70 -1.09 12.76 5.29
CA PRO A 70 -2.34 13.06 5.97
C PRO A 70 -3.13 14.13 5.23
N ILE A 71 -4.45 14.03 5.27
CA ILE A 71 -5.36 15.07 4.77
C ILE A 71 -5.40 16.21 5.78
N GLU A 72 -5.19 17.44 5.34
CA GLU A 72 -5.39 18.61 6.18
C GLU A 72 -6.80 18.62 6.78
N PRO A 73 -6.97 18.99 8.07
CA PRO A 73 -8.26 18.89 8.77
C PRO A 73 -9.42 19.60 8.07
N THR A 74 -9.13 20.66 7.34
CA THR A 74 -10.12 21.50 6.62
C THR A 74 -10.46 20.99 5.22
N LYS A 75 -9.75 19.96 4.71
CA LYS A 75 -9.95 19.43 3.36
C LYS A 75 -10.68 18.09 3.40
N GLU A 76 -11.60 17.90 2.46
CA GLU A 76 -12.29 16.60 2.28
C GLU A 76 -11.44 15.58 1.54
N LYS A 77 -10.50 16.05 0.71
CA LYS A 77 -9.64 15.20 -0.13
C LYS A 77 -8.19 15.62 0.04
N GLY A 78 -7.32 14.66 0.22
CA GLY A 78 -5.87 14.87 0.21
C GLY A 78 -5.29 14.93 -1.20
N ALA A 79 -4.12 15.54 -1.29
CA ALA A 79 -3.30 15.46 -2.51
C ALA A 79 -2.88 14.00 -2.76
N ARG A 80 -2.74 13.61 -4.04
CA ARG A 80 -2.20 12.29 -4.41
C ARG A 80 -0.70 12.38 -4.63
N THR A 81 -0.04 12.98 -3.67
CA THR A 81 1.41 13.14 -3.56
C THR A 81 1.75 13.32 -2.07
N PRO A 82 2.88 12.80 -1.59
CA PRO A 82 3.80 11.89 -2.28
C PRO A 82 3.17 10.55 -2.66
N LEU A 83 3.86 9.76 -3.49
CA LEU A 83 3.63 8.34 -3.70
C LEU A 83 4.83 7.60 -3.14
N SER A 84 4.60 6.79 -2.13
CA SER A 84 5.65 6.12 -1.37
C SER A 84 5.41 4.62 -1.27
N ILE A 85 6.50 3.88 -1.06
CA ILE A 85 6.47 2.49 -0.62
C ILE A 85 6.77 2.48 0.87
N LEU A 86 5.90 1.84 1.63
CA LEU A 86 6.07 1.56 3.05
C LEU A 86 6.42 0.09 3.23
N ARG A 87 7.14 -0.25 4.29
CA ARG A 87 7.50 -1.62 4.64
C ARG A 87 7.02 -1.97 6.04
N SER A 88 6.59 -3.22 6.22
CA SER A 88 6.14 -3.75 7.51
C SER A 88 6.64 -5.16 7.72
N ALA A 89 6.95 -5.51 8.96
CA ALA A 89 7.27 -6.87 9.37
C ALA A 89 6.03 -7.65 9.85
N ASP A 90 4.96 -6.95 10.25
CA ASP A 90 3.79 -7.54 10.90
C ASP A 90 2.45 -7.23 10.21
N GLY A 91 2.47 -6.40 9.15
CA GLY A 91 1.28 -5.95 8.43
C GLY A 91 0.52 -4.81 9.11
N ILE A 92 0.87 -4.45 10.34
CA ILE A 92 0.18 -3.45 11.17
C ILE A 92 0.98 -2.16 11.29
N HIS A 93 2.27 -2.29 11.59
CA HIS A 93 3.20 -1.17 11.76
C HIS A 93 3.96 -0.94 10.46
N TRP A 94 3.65 0.17 9.78
CA TRP A 94 4.21 0.50 8.48
C TRP A 94 5.19 1.66 8.60
N ASN A 95 6.40 1.46 8.09
CA ASN A 95 7.45 2.45 8.06
C ASN A 95 7.71 2.89 6.64
N HIS A 96 7.93 4.18 6.45
CA HIS A 96 8.35 4.72 5.16
C HIS A 96 9.64 4.04 4.71
N TRP A 97 9.66 3.60 3.46
CA TRP A 97 10.84 2.95 2.87
C TRP A 97 11.41 3.77 1.71
N ILE A 98 10.61 4.08 0.70
CA ILE A 98 11.05 4.78 -0.50
C ILE A 98 9.96 5.75 -0.95
N THR A 99 10.34 7.00 -1.25
CA THR A 99 9.49 7.94 -1.99
C THR A 99 9.77 7.79 -3.49
N LEU A 100 8.75 7.47 -4.27
CA LEU A 100 8.85 7.37 -5.72
C LEU A 100 8.59 8.70 -6.42
N GLU A 101 7.67 9.46 -5.87
CA GLU A 101 7.22 10.75 -6.42
C GLU A 101 6.82 11.69 -5.29
N ASP A 102 7.26 12.94 -5.33
CA ASP A 102 6.98 13.97 -4.31
C ASP A 102 6.60 15.33 -4.88
N SER A 103 6.43 15.43 -6.20
CA SER A 103 6.09 16.71 -6.83
C SER A 103 4.73 17.22 -6.35
N PRO A 104 4.63 18.47 -5.86
CA PRO A 104 3.39 19.04 -5.36
C PRO A 104 2.39 19.37 -6.47
N ILE A 105 2.82 19.37 -7.72
CA ILE A 105 2.05 19.94 -8.84
C ILE A 105 0.96 19.01 -9.32
N LEU A 106 1.09 17.68 -9.17
CA LEU A 106 0.13 16.73 -9.75
C LEU A 106 0.05 15.42 -8.98
N GLN A 107 -0.88 14.60 -9.38
CA GLN A 107 -1.26 13.39 -8.72
C GLN A 107 -0.60 12.14 -9.30
N TYR A 108 -0.28 11.23 -8.41
CA TYR A 108 0.19 9.88 -8.67
C TYR A 108 -0.80 8.91 -8.02
N SER A 109 -1.39 8.01 -8.81
CA SER A 109 -2.55 7.27 -8.34
C SER A 109 -2.68 5.89 -8.94
N TYR A 110 -3.55 5.07 -8.34
CA TYR A 110 -3.83 3.70 -8.77
C TYR A 110 -2.56 2.87 -8.93
N PRO A 111 -1.73 2.79 -7.88
CA PRO A 111 -0.53 1.98 -7.93
C PRO A 111 -0.87 0.49 -7.92
N SER A 112 0.05 -0.30 -8.49
CA SER A 112 0.13 -1.74 -8.27
C SER A 112 1.59 -2.12 -8.05
N ILE A 113 1.83 -3.08 -7.17
CA ILE A 113 3.15 -3.53 -6.73
C ILE A 113 3.25 -5.05 -6.76
N ILE A 114 4.35 -5.56 -7.29
CA ILE A 114 4.71 -6.97 -7.23
C ILE A 114 6.19 -7.13 -6.90
N GLN A 115 6.58 -8.29 -6.40
CA GLN A 115 7.96 -8.73 -6.38
C GLN A 115 8.13 -9.88 -7.40
N SER A 116 9.08 -9.74 -8.31
CA SER A 116 9.43 -10.76 -9.30
C SER A 116 10.30 -11.86 -8.68
N ARG A 117 10.46 -12.97 -9.41
CA ARG A 117 11.22 -14.15 -8.92
C ARG A 117 12.68 -13.86 -8.64
N ASP A 118 13.28 -12.90 -9.32
CA ASP A 118 14.66 -12.42 -9.11
C ASP A 118 14.81 -11.49 -7.90
N GLY A 119 13.72 -11.24 -7.15
CA GLY A 119 13.69 -10.40 -5.96
C GLY A 119 13.44 -8.91 -6.22
N ASN A 120 13.44 -8.46 -7.48
CA ASN A 120 13.17 -7.06 -7.80
C ASN A 120 11.70 -6.70 -7.55
N ILE A 121 11.46 -5.47 -7.14
CA ILE A 121 10.11 -4.93 -6.96
C ILE A 121 9.74 -4.12 -8.19
N HIS A 122 8.59 -4.43 -8.76
CA HIS A 122 8.03 -3.70 -9.89
C HIS A 122 6.78 -2.98 -9.45
N VAL A 123 6.70 -1.71 -9.82
CA VAL A 123 5.58 -0.84 -9.51
C VAL A 123 5.08 -0.20 -10.80
N VAL A 124 3.77 -0.14 -10.97
CA VAL A 124 3.13 0.63 -12.03
C VAL A 124 2.09 1.56 -11.41
N TYR A 125 1.95 2.76 -11.94
CA TYR A 125 0.97 3.73 -11.47
C TYR A 125 0.63 4.78 -12.52
N THR A 126 -0.50 5.45 -12.35
CA THR A 126 -0.87 6.59 -13.16
C THR A 126 -0.01 7.80 -12.77
N TRP A 127 0.82 8.25 -13.71
CA TRP A 127 1.66 9.41 -13.55
C TRP A 127 0.97 10.65 -14.16
N ARG A 128 0.63 11.61 -13.30
CA ARG A 128 0.07 12.91 -13.68
C ARG A 128 -1.18 12.82 -14.58
N ARG A 129 -1.94 11.73 -14.55
CA ARG A 129 -3.04 11.42 -15.47
C ARG A 129 -2.68 11.47 -16.97
N GLN A 130 -1.42 11.40 -17.31
CA GLN A 130 -0.91 11.51 -18.67
C GLN A 130 -0.41 10.17 -19.23
N ARG A 131 0.11 9.31 -18.33
CA ARG A 131 0.69 8.03 -18.72
C ARG A 131 0.72 7.05 -17.55
N ILE A 132 0.99 5.80 -17.86
CA ILE A 132 1.40 4.80 -16.88
C ILE A 132 2.91 4.85 -16.77
N LYS A 133 3.44 4.92 -15.53
CA LYS A 133 4.87 4.83 -15.24
C LYS A 133 5.15 3.49 -14.60
N HIS A 134 6.21 2.83 -15.04
CA HIS A 134 6.79 1.64 -14.45
C HIS A 134 8.11 2.00 -13.77
N VAL A 135 8.30 1.48 -12.56
CA VAL A 135 9.54 1.60 -11.80
C VAL A 135 9.97 0.20 -11.36
N GLU A 136 11.24 -0.12 -11.59
CA GLU A 136 11.88 -1.31 -11.08
C GLU A 136 12.85 -0.90 -9.97
N LEU A 137 12.71 -1.55 -8.82
CA LEU A 137 13.58 -1.36 -7.66
C LEU A 137 14.39 -2.64 -7.45
N LYS A 138 15.71 -2.51 -7.57
CA LYS A 138 16.62 -3.62 -7.26
C LYS A 138 16.76 -3.73 -5.75
N VAL A 139 16.30 -4.86 -5.23
CA VAL A 139 16.50 -5.20 -3.81
C VAL A 139 17.76 -6.04 -3.71
N PRO A 140 18.81 -5.58 -2.98
CA PRO A 140 19.99 -6.40 -2.77
C PRO A 140 19.59 -7.74 -2.15
N LEU A 141 20.03 -8.84 -2.74
CA LEU A 141 19.89 -10.15 -2.13
C LEU A 141 20.60 -10.11 -0.77
N GLN A 142 19.86 -10.36 0.29
CA GLN A 142 20.49 -10.59 1.60
C GLN A 142 21.24 -11.91 1.52
N ASN A 143 22.58 -11.85 1.54
CA ASN A 143 23.46 -13.03 1.63
C ASN A 143 23.34 -13.66 3.01
#